data_bef32edb54366bbdc80e4e4781e22799
#
_entry.id   bef32edb54366bbdc80e4e4781e22799
#
_cell.length_a   1.000
_cell.length_b   1.000
_cell.length_c   1.000
_cell.angle_alpha   90.00
_cell.angle_beta   90.00
_cell.angle_gamma   90.00
#
_symmetry.space_group_name_H-M   'P 1'
#
loop_
_entity.id
_entity.type
_entity.pdbx_description
1 polymer ?
#
loop_
_entity_poly.entity_id
_entity_poly.type
_entity_poly.pdbx_seq_one_letter_code
_entity_poly.pdbx_strand_id
1 'polypeptide(L)'
;MQRLSQVLSGLVIIAGIWAGGQRVAAQPQPGDVLREYYWTNPQREGDGFLRVGGKLDYGGGPIYWAHSLDLEHAVKAEVVLEKLLCHDGTRGLAISVNSNEWLQVPAAKGMPTNAWDYQHHTYPVVAVPLRQLRAGRGNHFRLKVAPEHPWNWPQNLIYGVHLRVYYDPAQKVHPQGRVLSPVQGETLGRRVTLQAEARSPNGPVQRVVFVGRHLDVNWEGDGQYVQWHYHYVRGQLTNYLGAAEAEPWTCLWDTSWVPDQPEPFELAAWITDATGLIFFTSAVGGLTFRRPGFSVELCQPYEVPPRWVTRRAELSQKFRVQGDVRQAVAARLVFCSWSPGYLHGLFINDQRVIEREGPRYAFYLHRMPVPDLSCLRRGENVLKTGLTPKYDGQMVHGAEINWPGIMVLIQYRVPE
;
A
#
# COMPACT_ATOMS: atom_id res chain seq x y z
N MET A 1 -47.55 24.62 -51.80
CA MET A 1 -47.03 25.48 -50.74
C MET A 1 -46.32 24.57 -49.70
N GLN A 2 -45.00 24.47 -49.85
CA GLN A 2 -44.15 23.66 -48.97
C GLN A 2 -43.74 24.54 -47.81
N ARG A 3 -43.84 24.02 -46.57
CA ARG A 3 -43.20 24.60 -45.40
C ARG A 3 -42.07 23.68 -44.95
N LEU A 4 -40.85 24.16 -45.06
CA LEU A 4 -39.67 23.62 -44.44
C LEU A 4 -39.73 23.89 -42.93
N SER A 5 -39.55 22.86 -42.10
CA SER A 5 -39.26 22.98 -40.68
C SER A 5 -37.78 22.71 -40.46
N GLN A 6 -37.07 23.73 -40.01
CA GLN A 6 -35.69 23.63 -39.54
C GLN A 6 -35.66 22.99 -38.14
N VAL A 7 -34.87 21.93 -37.99
CA VAL A 7 -34.54 21.33 -36.69
C VAL A 7 -33.25 21.98 -36.22
N LEU A 8 -33.34 22.79 -35.16
CA LEU A 8 -32.18 23.30 -34.43
C LEU A 8 -31.74 22.22 -33.43
N SER A 9 -30.56 21.66 -33.64
CA SER A 9 -29.86 20.82 -32.66
C SER A 9 -29.18 21.71 -31.66
N GLY A 10 -29.74 21.78 -30.45
CA GLY A 10 -29.12 22.47 -29.33
C GLY A 10 -28.03 21.59 -28.70
N LEU A 11 -26.80 22.05 -28.75
CA LEU A 11 -25.65 21.46 -28.04
C LEU A 11 -25.74 21.90 -26.56
N VAL A 12 -26.10 21.01 -25.67
CA VAL A 12 -26.06 21.26 -24.23
C VAL A 12 -24.64 20.97 -23.73
N ILE A 13 -23.86 22.03 -23.51
CA ILE A 13 -22.59 21.93 -22.78
C ILE A 13 -22.90 21.83 -21.29
N ILE A 14 -22.77 20.63 -20.74
CA ILE A 14 -22.82 20.42 -19.29
C ILE A 14 -21.45 20.83 -18.74
N ALA A 15 -21.35 22.06 -18.24
CA ALA A 15 -20.23 22.49 -17.41
C ALA A 15 -20.33 21.78 -16.06
N GLY A 16 -19.54 20.74 -15.87
CA GLY A 16 -19.40 20.06 -14.59
C GLY A 16 -18.75 21.01 -13.59
N ILE A 17 -19.52 21.47 -12.62
CA ILE A 17 -19.00 22.18 -11.45
C ILE A 17 -18.23 21.17 -10.60
N TRP A 18 -16.91 21.24 -10.64
CA TRP A 18 -16.03 20.51 -9.72
C TRP A 18 -16.15 21.18 -8.35
N ALA A 19 -17.01 20.64 -7.49
CA ALA A 19 -16.98 20.97 -6.08
C ALA A 19 -15.62 20.59 -5.51
N GLY A 20 -14.92 21.54 -4.87
CA GLY A 20 -13.63 21.36 -4.25
C GLY A 20 -13.69 20.37 -3.08
N GLY A 21 -13.67 19.09 -3.35
CA GLY A 21 -13.37 18.06 -2.37
C GLY A 21 -11.90 18.19 -1.97
N GLN A 22 -11.61 18.24 -0.67
CA GLN A 22 -10.25 18.10 -0.16
C GLN A 22 -9.62 16.88 -0.84
N ARG A 23 -8.61 17.12 -1.67
CA ARG A 23 -7.82 16.04 -2.28
C ARG A 23 -7.23 15.22 -1.13
N VAL A 24 -7.60 13.97 -1.04
CA VAL A 24 -6.86 12.97 -0.25
C VAL A 24 -5.40 13.16 -0.63
N ALA A 25 -4.51 13.22 0.38
CA ALA A 25 -3.09 13.38 0.16
C ALA A 25 -2.66 12.32 -0.86
N ALA A 26 -2.27 12.77 -2.03
CA ALA A 26 -2.13 11.89 -3.18
C ALA A 26 -0.76 11.23 -3.14
N GLN A 27 -0.72 9.94 -3.46
CA GLN A 27 0.53 9.28 -3.86
C GLN A 27 1.23 10.14 -4.93
N PRO A 28 2.57 10.07 -5.09
CA PRO A 28 3.26 10.66 -6.22
C PRO A 28 2.59 10.28 -7.54
N GLN A 29 2.53 11.24 -8.45
CA GLN A 29 1.87 11.07 -9.75
C GLN A 29 2.89 11.17 -10.88
N PRO A 30 2.62 10.57 -12.04
CA PRO A 30 3.41 10.79 -13.24
C PRO A 30 3.66 12.28 -13.51
N GLY A 31 4.92 12.64 -13.72
CA GLY A 31 5.40 14.01 -13.88
C GLY A 31 5.97 14.65 -12.61
N ASP A 32 5.74 14.06 -11.45
CA ASP A 32 6.30 14.60 -10.20
C ASP A 32 7.83 14.45 -10.14
N VAL A 33 8.46 15.48 -9.59
CA VAL A 33 9.87 15.48 -9.16
C VAL A 33 9.87 15.58 -7.65
N LEU A 34 10.48 14.62 -6.97
CA LEU A 34 10.46 14.58 -5.51
C LEU A 34 11.75 14.02 -4.93
N ARG A 35 11.92 14.22 -3.64
CA ARG A 35 12.95 13.55 -2.84
C ARG A 35 12.34 13.03 -1.56
N GLU A 36 12.74 11.82 -1.15
CA GLU A 36 12.26 11.19 0.07
C GLU A 36 13.39 11.14 1.10
N TYR A 37 13.03 11.48 2.33
CA TYR A 37 13.93 11.50 3.49
C TYR A 37 13.36 10.57 4.54
N TYR A 38 14.00 9.42 4.70
CA TYR A 38 13.49 8.37 5.56
C TYR A 38 14.00 8.46 6.98
N TRP A 39 13.12 8.20 7.92
CA TRP A 39 13.48 7.78 9.25
C TRP A 39 12.84 6.42 9.52
N THR A 40 13.65 5.46 9.96
CA THR A 40 13.19 4.18 10.49
C THR A 40 13.77 4.02 11.89
N ASN A 41 13.07 3.34 12.77
CA ASN A 41 13.55 3.15 14.13
C ASN A 41 14.85 2.31 14.13
N PRO A 42 15.98 2.88 14.56
CA PRO A 42 17.25 2.15 14.64
C PRO A 42 17.32 1.18 15.83
N GLN A 43 16.49 1.39 16.84
CA GLN A 43 16.46 0.54 18.03
C GLN A 43 15.54 -0.65 17.76
N ARG A 44 16.13 -1.82 17.62
CA ARG A 44 15.43 -3.06 17.37
C ARG A 44 15.11 -3.76 18.69
N GLU A 45 14.14 -3.27 19.44
CA GLU A 45 13.41 -4.16 20.35
C GLU A 45 12.25 -4.79 19.56
N GLY A 46 12.21 -6.09 19.47
CA GLY A 46 11.20 -6.84 18.72
C GLY A 46 11.24 -6.48 17.21
N ASP A 47 10.16 -5.87 16.73
CA ASP A 47 9.95 -5.59 15.30
C ASP A 47 10.56 -4.26 14.80
N GLY A 48 11.21 -3.47 15.68
CA GLY A 48 11.86 -2.21 15.29
C GLY A 48 10.91 -1.04 15.03
N PHE A 49 9.88 -0.88 15.84
CA PHE A 49 8.91 0.20 15.77
C PHE A 49 9.10 1.27 16.85
N LEU A 50 8.64 2.49 16.57
CA LEU A 50 8.44 3.54 17.54
C LEU A 50 7.05 3.39 18.17
N ARG A 51 6.96 3.38 19.50
CA ARG A 51 5.70 3.35 20.24
C ARG A 51 5.18 4.76 20.44
N VAL A 52 3.91 4.99 20.13
CA VAL A 52 3.28 6.30 20.31
C VAL A 52 1.98 6.13 21.08
N GLY A 53 1.89 6.79 22.23
CA GLY A 53 0.77 6.72 23.16
C GLY A 53 0.92 5.65 24.25
N GLY A 54 0.07 5.75 25.27
CA GLY A 54 0.14 4.92 26.47
C GLY A 54 1.17 5.41 27.48
N LYS A 55 1.33 4.69 28.62
CA LYS A 55 2.31 5.03 29.68
C LYS A 55 3.77 4.81 29.26
N LEU A 56 3.99 4.04 28.21
CA LEU A 56 5.31 3.77 27.64
C LEU A 56 5.55 4.59 26.39
N ASP A 57 5.05 5.83 26.36
CA ASP A 57 5.17 6.70 25.20
C ASP A 57 6.62 7.14 24.98
N TYR A 58 7.18 6.73 23.86
CA TYR A 58 8.49 7.15 23.40
C TYR A 58 8.42 8.32 22.38
N GLY A 59 7.21 8.73 21.98
CA GLY A 59 7.01 9.81 21.00
C GLY A 59 7.19 11.23 21.54
N GLY A 60 7.48 11.39 22.85
CA GLY A 60 7.51 12.69 23.52
C GLY A 60 8.68 13.60 23.13
N GLY A 61 9.83 13.07 22.73
CA GLY A 61 11.02 13.83 22.33
C GLY A 61 11.07 14.13 20.82
N PRO A 62 11.94 15.07 20.41
CA PRO A 62 12.20 15.32 19.00
C PRO A 62 13.00 14.15 18.39
N ILE A 63 12.56 13.68 17.25
CA ILE A 63 13.24 12.66 16.45
C ILE A 63 13.70 13.30 15.15
N TYR A 64 14.98 13.17 14.83
CA TYR A 64 15.61 13.88 13.73
C TYR A 64 15.70 13.05 12.47
N TRP A 65 15.33 13.64 11.33
CA TRP A 65 15.76 13.12 10.04
C TRP A 65 17.26 13.38 9.89
N ALA A 66 18.02 12.34 9.59
CA ALA A 66 19.48 12.41 9.51
C ALA A 66 20.01 13.22 8.31
N HIS A 67 19.14 13.47 7.34
CA HIS A 67 19.49 14.05 6.05
C HIS A 67 19.45 15.59 6.06
N SER A 68 20.21 16.18 5.15
CA SER A 68 20.13 17.59 4.81
C SER A 68 18.99 17.80 3.81
N LEU A 69 17.99 18.61 4.19
CA LEU A 69 16.85 18.91 3.33
C LEU A 69 17.24 19.97 2.30
N ASP A 70 16.93 19.64 1.04
CA ASP A 70 16.95 20.60 -0.06
C ASP A 70 15.53 21.16 -0.22
N LEU A 71 15.38 22.47 -0.15
CA LEU A 71 14.09 23.16 -0.33
C LEU A 71 14.11 24.12 -1.52
N GLU A 72 15.19 24.14 -2.29
CA GLU A 72 15.28 24.96 -3.49
C GLU A 72 14.29 24.46 -4.55
N HIS A 73 13.40 25.37 -4.98
CA HIS A 73 12.27 25.07 -5.89
C HIS A 73 11.25 24.06 -5.33
N ALA A 74 11.19 23.87 -4.01
CA ALA A 74 10.17 23.04 -3.39
C ALA A 74 8.79 23.70 -3.51
N VAL A 75 7.79 22.91 -3.93
CA VAL A 75 6.39 23.39 -4.13
C VAL A 75 5.43 22.75 -3.15
N LYS A 76 5.76 21.57 -2.61
CA LYS A 76 4.92 20.80 -1.70
C LYS A 76 5.78 19.92 -0.80
N ALA A 77 5.32 19.67 0.41
CA ALA A 77 5.89 18.64 1.28
C ALA A 77 4.80 17.86 2.00
N GLU A 78 5.10 16.60 2.30
CA GLU A 78 4.21 15.72 3.05
C GLU A 78 5.01 14.73 3.89
N VAL A 79 4.42 14.27 4.97
CA VAL A 79 4.94 13.14 5.75
C VAL A 79 4.06 11.93 5.50
N VAL A 80 4.68 10.80 5.21
CA VAL A 80 4.05 9.49 5.12
C VAL A 80 4.44 8.69 6.35
N LEU A 81 3.47 8.19 7.09
CA LEU A 81 3.71 7.32 8.24
C LEU A 81 3.51 5.86 7.83
N GLU A 82 4.51 5.02 8.09
CA GLU A 82 4.34 3.58 8.08
C GLU A 82 3.85 3.16 9.46
N LYS A 83 2.55 2.89 9.61
CA LYS A 83 1.96 2.66 10.93
C LYS A 83 1.06 1.44 11.01
N LEU A 84 1.07 0.84 12.18
CA LEU A 84 0.11 -0.17 12.63
C LEU A 84 -0.68 0.38 13.82
N LEU A 85 -1.99 0.28 13.78
CA LEU A 85 -2.84 0.54 14.94
C LEU A 85 -2.80 -0.67 15.87
N CYS A 86 -2.43 -0.45 17.14
CA CYS A 86 -2.25 -1.56 18.08
C CYS A 86 -3.42 -1.79 19.03
N HIS A 87 -4.14 -0.74 19.41
CA HIS A 87 -5.22 -0.82 20.41
C HIS A 87 -6.49 -0.14 19.96
N ASP A 88 -7.61 -0.67 20.46
CA ASP A 88 -8.92 -0.09 20.25
C ASP A 88 -9.02 1.31 20.83
N GLY A 89 -9.79 2.15 20.19
CA GLY A 89 -10.05 3.50 20.66
C GLY A 89 -8.87 4.46 20.53
N THR A 90 -7.78 4.09 19.86
CA THR A 90 -6.66 4.99 19.60
C THR A 90 -7.09 6.17 18.75
N ARG A 91 -7.02 7.38 19.30
CA ARG A 91 -7.51 8.62 18.67
C ARG A 91 -6.45 9.69 18.66
N GLY A 92 -6.63 10.67 17.75
CA GLY A 92 -5.88 11.92 17.75
C GLY A 92 -4.40 11.75 17.51
N LEU A 93 -3.98 10.75 16.69
CA LEU A 93 -2.60 10.69 16.25
C LEU A 93 -2.28 11.96 15.47
N ALA A 94 -1.24 12.66 15.91
CA ALA A 94 -0.79 13.91 15.33
C ALA A 94 0.74 13.95 15.24
N ILE A 95 1.24 14.68 14.26
CA ILE A 95 2.67 14.94 14.05
C ILE A 95 2.94 16.45 14.15
N SER A 96 4.03 16.83 14.80
CA SER A 96 4.59 18.18 14.77
C SER A 96 5.95 18.14 14.09
N VAL A 97 6.19 19.02 13.15
CA VAL A 97 7.46 19.17 12.44
C VAL A 97 8.16 20.45 12.92
N ASN A 98 9.43 20.33 13.33
CA ASN A 98 10.24 21.44 13.85
C ASN A 98 9.57 22.23 14.98
N SER A 99 8.81 21.55 15.84
CA SER A 99 8.06 22.13 16.97
C SER A 99 7.00 23.16 16.55
N ASN A 100 6.51 23.10 15.31
CA ASN A 100 5.36 23.90 14.86
C ASN A 100 4.04 23.26 15.33
N GLU A 101 2.91 23.81 14.86
CA GLU A 101 1.57 23.33 15.16
C GLU A 101 1.40 21.84 14.84
N TRP A 102 0.55 21.18 15.64
CA TRP A 102 0.25 19.75 15.46
C TRP A 102 -0.65 19.55 14.25
N LEU A 103 -0.19 18.72 13.32
CA LEU A 103 -0.91 18.29 12.14
C LEU A 103 -1.58 16.95 12.43
N GLN A 104 -2.89 16.87 12.24
CA GLN A 104 -3.64 15.62 12.48
C GLN A 104 -3.32 14.59 11.41
N VAL A 105 -3.02 13.37 11.83
CA VAL A 105 -2.86 12.23 10.93
C VAL A 105 -4.25 11.73 10.54
N PRO A 106 -4.59 11.68 9.23
CA PRO A 106 -5.91 11.26 8.80
C PRO A 106 -6.17 9.80 9.19
N ALA A 107 -7.40 9.50 9.57
CA ALA A 107 -7.85 8.14 9.77
C ALA A 107 -7.95 7.40 8.42
N ALA A 108 -7.71 6.10 8.43
CA ALA A 108 -7.92 5.26 7.26
C ALA A 108 -9.40 5.26 6.84
N LYS A 109 -9.65 5.22 5.53
CA LYS A 109 -11.00 5.19 4.95
C LYS A 109 -11.36 3.76 4.54
N GLY A 110 -12.66 3.51 4.36
CA GLY A 110 -13.16 2.23 3.83
C GLY A 110 -13.19 1.06 4.82
N MET A 111 -12.85 1.29 6.09
CA MET A 111 -12.95 0.25 7.12
C MET A 111 -14.41 -0.01 7.51
N PRO A 112 -14.74 -1.26 7.93
CA PRO A 112 -16.12 -1.64 8.26
C PRO A 112 -16.62 -0.99 9.56
N THR A 113 -15.72 -0.44 10.38
CA THR A 113 -16.01 0.22 11.65
C THR A 113 -15.16 1.49 11.80
N ASN A 114 -15.14 2.05 13.02
CA ASN A 114 -14.21 3.13 13.32
C ASN A 114 -12.76 2.69 13.07
N ALA A 115 -12.02 3.52 12.35
CA ALA A 115 -10.63 3.24 11.98
C ALA A 115 -9.71 2.99 13.18
N TRP A 116 -10.07 3.44 14.37
CA TRP A 116 -9.34 3.23 15.63
C TRP A 116 -9.75 1.98 16.40
N ASP A 117 -10.71 1.21 15.91
CA ASP A 117 -11.15 -0.04 16.52
C ASP A 117 -10.63 -1.28 15.79
N TYR A 118 -9.90 -1.08 14.70
CA TYR A 118 -9.36 -2.15 13.86
C TYR A 118 -7.84 -2.13 13.78
N GLN A 119 -7.22 -3.30 13.79
CA GLN A 119 -5.81 -3.43 13.45
C GLN A 119 -5.63 -3.27 11.95
N HIS A 120 -4.77 -2.34 11.57
CA HIS A 120 -4.46 -2.11 10.17
C HIS A 120 -3.06 -1.54 10.01
N HIS A 121 -2.38 -1.98 8.99
CA HIS A 121 -1.13 -1.41 8.52
C HIS A 121 -1.44 -0.47 7.36
N THR A 122 -1.17 0.81 7.53
CA THR A 122 -1.49 1.85 6.55
C THR A 122 -0.38 2.88 6.43
N TYR A 123 -0.50 3.69 5.40
CA TYR A 123 0.45 4.75 5.05
C TYR A 123 -0.26 6.10 4.99
N PRO A 124 -0.79 6.60 6.12
CA PRO A 124 -1.44 7.90 6.12
C PRO A 124 -0.46 9.00 5.74
N VAL A 125 -0.94 9.93 4.91
CA VAL A 125 -0.18 11.05 4.39
C VAL A 125 -0.66 12.34 5.02
N VAL A 126 0.27 13.13 5.54
CA VAL A 126 0.03 14.42 6.20
C VAL A 126 0.71 15.52 5.40
N ALA A 127 -0.04 16.46 4.84
CA ALA A 127 0.54 17.64 4.20
C ALA A 127 1.30 18.49 5.23
N VAL A 128 2.55 18.84 4.92
CA VAL A 128 3.39 19.68 5.76
C VAL A 128 3.59 21.03 5.06
N PRO A 129 3.18 22.15 5.66
CA PRO A 129 3.48 23.47 5.10
C PRO A 129 4.98 23.67 4.96
N LEU A 130 5.45 24.12 3.79
CA LEU A 130 6.88 24.32 3.52
C LEU A 130 7.54 25.28 4.54
N ARG A 131 6.80 26.28 5.05
CA ARG A 131 7.28 27.19 6.10
C ARG A 131 7.67 26.50 7.42
N GLN A 132 7.22 25.26 7.65
CA GLN A 132 7.59 24.48 8.83
C GLN A 132 8.91 23.72 8.64
N LEU A 133 9.41 23.64 7.42
CA LEU A 133 10.68 22.98 7.09
C LEU A 133 11.83 23.99 7.07
N ARG A 134 13.04 23.49 7.28
CA ARG A 134 14.28 24.25 7.21
C ARG A 134 15.21 23.61 6.19
N ALA A 135 15.80 24.41 5.32
CA ALA A 135 16.88 23.92 4.46
C ALA A 135 18.04 23.43 5.32
N GLY A 136 18.72 22.38 4.88
CA GLY A 136 19.82 21.81 5.63
C GLY A 136 19.41 20.78 6.69
N ARG A 137 20.28 20.56 7.66
CA ARG A 137 20.10 19.56 8.73
C ARG A 137 19.28 20.10 9.91
N GLY A 138 18.89 19.19 10.81
CA GLY A 138 18.24 19.53 12.07
C GLY A 138 16.72 19.55 12.01
N ASN A 139 16.12 19.13 10.89
CA ASN A 139 14.69 18.91 10.85
C ASN A 139 14.31 17.70 11.71
N HIS A 140 13.25 17.87 12.50
CA HIS A 140 12.79 16.86 13.42
C HIS A 140 11.27 16.78 13.45
N PHE A 141 10.77 15.66 13.94
CA PHE A 141 9.34 15.47 14.19
C PHE A 141 9.08 14.98 15.61
N ARG A 142 7.84 15.15 16.05
CA ARG A 142 7.30 14.59 17.26
C ARG A 142 5.94 14.00 16.95
N LEU A 143 5.57 12.94 17.65
CA LEU A 143 4.26 12.26 17.51
C LEU A 143 3.54 12.28 18.87
N LYS A 144 2.23 12.36 18.84
CA LYS A 144 1.37 12.20 20.01
C LYS A 144 0.02 11.58 19.62
N VAL A 145 -0.67 11.05 20.62
CA VAL A 145 -2.09 10.68 20.54
C VAL A 145 -2.91 11.59 21.47
N ALA A 146 -4.23 11.54 21.38
CA ALA A 146 -5.11 12.24 22.32
C ALA A 146 -4.80 11.78 23.76
N PRO A 147 -4.80 12.71 24.76
CA PRO A 147 -4.32 12.43 26.11
C PRO A 147 -5.24 11.50 26.94
N GLU A 148 -6.41 11.17 26.43
CA GLU A 148 -7.49 10.49 27.16
C GLU A 148 -7.45 8.98 27.04
N HIS A 149 -6.25 8.37 26.85
CA HIS A 149 -6.14 6.93 26.72
C HIS A 149 -5.85 6.24 28.04
N PRO A 150 -6.74 5.32 28.48
CA PRO A 150 -6.59 4.62 29.75
C PRO A 150 -5.55 3.48 29.70
N TRP A 151 -5.00 3.14 28.52
CA TRP A 151 -4.16 1.97 28.31
C TRP A 151 -2.69 2.21 28.65
N ASN A 152 -2.06 1.18 29.21
CA ASN A 152 -0.63 1.20 29.55
C ASN A 152 0.27 0.85 28.35
N TRP A 153 -0.31 0.31 27.28
CA TRP A 153 0.40 -0.15 26.09
C TRP A 153 0.44 0.94 25.00
N PRO A 154 1.40 0.85 24.10
CA PRO A 154 1.48 1.78 22.96
C PRO A 154 0.20 1.70 22.12
N GLN A 155 -0.25 2.85 21.68
CA GLN A 155 -1.49 2.99 20.91
C GLN A 155 -1.26 2.80 19.41
N ASN A 156 -0.10 3.29 18.92
CA ASN A 156 0.34 3.10 17.56
C ASN A 156 1.76 2.54 17.55
N LEU A 157 2.05 1.68 16.59
CA LEU A 157 3.39 1.27 16.23
C LEU A 157 3.76 1.96 14.92
N ILE A 158 4.85 2.73 14.95
CA ILE A 158 5.34 3.48 13.80
C ILE A 158 6.67 2.88 13.37
N TYR A 159 6.72 2.31 12.18
CA TYR A 159 7.89 1.66 11.61
C TYR A 159 8.78 2.63 10.84
N GLY A 160 8.17 3.63 10.22
CA GLY A 160 8.86 4.65 9.45
C GLY A 160 8.11 5.98 9.44
N VAL A 161 8.86 7.07 9.31
CA VAL A 161 8.37 8.43 9.09
C VAL A 161 9.13 9.02 7.93
N HIS A 162 8.46 9.12 6.79
CA HIS A 162 9.07 9.51 5.52
C HIS A 162 8.64 10.93 5.20
N LEU A 163 9.58 11.86 5.16
CA LEU A 163 9.33 13.20 4.66
C LEU A 163 9.58 13.21 3.16
N ARG A 164 8.57 13.62 2.41
CA ARG A 164 8.60 13.73 0.96
C ARG A 164 8.50 15.21 0.58
N VAL A 165 9.46 15.70 -0.20
CA VAL A 165 9.49 17.05 -0.73
C VAL A 165 9.36 16.99 -2.24
N TYR A 166 8.39 17.73 -2.79
CA TYR A 166 8.14 17.84 -4.22
C TYR A 166 8.69 19.16 -4.74
N TYR A 167 9.21 19.14 -5.95
CA TYR A 167 9.84 20.26 -6.59
C TYR A 167 9.11 20.67 -7.87
N ASP A 168 9.25 21.93 -8.24
CA ASP A 168 8.79 22.40 -9.56
C ASP A 168 9.67 21.77 -10.65
N PRO A 169 9.12 20.90 -11.51
CA PRO A 169 9.91 20.24 -12.56
C PRO A 169 10.44 21.20 -13.63
N ALA A 170 9.87 22.40 -13.74
CA ALA A 170 10.36 23.42 -14.67
C ALA A 170 11.59 24.16 -14.15
N GLN A 171 11.82 24.18 -12.84
CA GLN A 171 12.91 24.92 -12.20
C GLN A 171 13.98 24.00 -11.61
N LYS A 172 13.58 22.84 -11.09
CA LYS A 172 14.52 21.89 -10.47
C LYS A 172 15.20 21.05 -11.53
N VAL A 173 16.53 21.13 -11.58
CA VAL A 173 17.33 20.20 -12.38
C VAL A 173 17.15 18.80 -11.81
N HIS A 174 16.66 17.85 -12.61
CA HIS A 174 16.22 16.54 -12.15
C HIS A 174 16.50 15.43 -13.17
N PRO A 175 16.44 14.15 -12.76
CA PRO A 175 16.49 13.02 -13.68
C PRO A 175 15.42 13.13 -14.77
N GLN A 176 15.70 12.57 -15.92
CA GLN A 176 14.81 12.52 -17.08
C GLN A 176 14.77 11.12 -17.65
N GLY A 177 13.69 10.78 -18.30
CA GLY A 177 13.54 9.51 -18.99
C GLY A 177 12.10 9.14 -19.25
N ARG A 178 11.93 7.94 -19.79
CA ARG A 178 10.61 7.38 -20.11
C ARG A 178 10.68 5.86 -20.15
N VAL A 179 9.53 5.22 -20.03
CA VAL A 179 9.39 3.80 -20.31
C VAL A 179 9.50 3.58 -21.83
N LEU A 180 10.32 2.62 -22.23
CA LEU A 180 10.51 2.21 -23.63
C LEU A 180 9.74 0.93 -23.95
N SER A 181 9.64 0.02 -22.99
CA SER A 181 8.86 -1.21 -23.08
C SER A 181 8.17 -1.48 -21.74
N PRO A 182 6.85 -1.80 -21.77
CA PRO A 182 5.96 -1.89 -22.93
C PRO A 182 5.65 -0.53 -23.55
N VAL A 183 5.10 -0.53 -24.77
CA VAL A 183 4.62 0.67 -25.47
C VAL A 183 3.12 0.88 -25.22
N GLN A 184 2.64 2.10 -25.50
CA GLN A 184 1.24 2.47 -25.38
C GLN A 184 0.32 1.46 -26.10
N GLY A 185 -0.71 0.93 -25.40
CA GLY A 185 -1.70 0.01 -25.95
C GLY A 185 -1.20 -1.43 -26.18
N GLU A 186 0.00 -1.77 -25.68
CA GLU A 186 0.56 -3.10 -25.86
C GLU A 186 -0.22 -4.16 -25.07
N THR A 187 -0.29 -5.36 -25.64
CA THR A 187 -0.85 -6.55 -24.98
C THR A 187 0.26 -7.41 -24.39
N LEU A 188 0.24 -7.61 -23.10
CA LEU A 188 1.30 -8.21 -22.32
C LEU A 188 1.05 -9.69 -22.04
N GLY A 189 2.13 -10.49 -22.02
CA GLY A 189 2.11 -11.90 -21.69
C GLY A 189 2.43 -12.19 -20.22
N ARG A 190 2.80 -13.46 -19.93
CA ARG A 190 3.17 -13.91 -18.57
C ARG A 190 4.51 -13.39 -18.08
N ARG A 191 5.43 -13.11 -18.99
CA ARG A 191 6.74 -12.52 -18.71
C ARG A 191 6.93 -11.29 -19.57
N VAL A 192 7.11 -10.16 -18.95
CA VAL A 192 7.17 -8.85 -19.61
C VAL A 192 8.54 -8.25 -19.35
N THR A 193 9.26 -7.92 -20.41
CA THR A 193 10.47 -7.12 -20.28
C THR A 193 10.09 -5.68 -20.09
N LEU A 194 10.41 -5.11 -18.94
CA LEU A 194 10.27 -3.69 -18.65
C LEU A 194 11.58 -3.01 -18.98
N GLN A 195 11.55 -1.93 -19.75
CA GLN A 195 12.72 -1.17 -20.13
C GLN A 195 12.45 0.32 -20.06
N ALA A 196 13.43 1.09 -19.59
CA ALA A 196 13.38 2.54 -19.56
C ALA A 196 14.65 3.13 -20.19
N GLU A 197 14.51 4.36 -20.68
CA GLU A 197 15.60 5.30 -20.90
C GLU A 197 15.67 6.21 -19.68
N ALA A 198 16.86 6.40 -19.13
CA ALA A 198 17.05 7.22 -17.95
C ALA A 198 18.39 7.94 -17.99
N ARG A 199 18.39 9.23 -17.64
CA ARG A 199 19.60 10.06 -17.53
C ARG A 199 19.39 11.11 -16.45
N SER A 200 20.47 11.63 -15.88
CA SER A 200 20.41 12.78 -14.99
C SER A 200 21.59 13.73 -15.22
N PRO A 201 21.33 15.05 -15.24
CA PRO A 201 22.39 16.06 -15.25
C PRO A 201 23.07 16.21 -13.88
N ASN A 202 22.52 15.66 -12.80
CA ASN A 202 23.04 15.74 -11.43
C ASN A 202 24.04 14.63 -11.08
N GLY A 203 24.44 13.82 -12.05
CA GLY A 203 25.31 12.65 -11.86
C GLY A 203 24.63 11.37 -12.33
N PRO A 204 25.21 10.20 -12.04
CA PRO A 204 24.68 8.94 -12.55
C PRO A 204 23.28 8.64 -12.00
N VAL A 205 22.43 8.03 -12.84
CA VAL A 205 21.22 7.39 -12.37
C VAL A 205 21.64 6.19 -11.51
N GLN A 206 21.02 6.02 -10.36
CA GLN A 206 21.32 4.94 -9.43
C GLN A 206 20.32 3.79 -9.54
N ARG A 207 19.06 4.11 -9.86
CA ARG A 207 17.99 3.12 -9.86
C ARG A 207 16.82 3.55 -10.73
N VAL A 208 16.22 2.58 -11.40
CA VAL A 208 14.92 2.72 -12.06
C VAL A 208 13.97 1.68 -11.48
N VAL A 209 12.87 2.13 -10.89
CA VAL A 209 11.81 1.27 -10.32
C VAL A 209 10.58 1.38 -11.20
N PHE A 210 10.06 0.26 -11.67
CA PHE A 210 8.81 0.23 -12.44
C PHE A 210 7.63 0.00 -11.52
N VAL A 211 6.61 0.85 -11.65
CA VAL A 211 5.38 0.81 -10.88
C VAL A 211 4.17 0.74 -11.81
N GLY A 212 3.10 0.08 -11.38
CA GLY A 212 1.89 -0.08 -12.18
C GLY A 212 0.66 0.43 -11.45
N ARG A 213 -0.26 1.01 -12.19
CA ARG A 213 -1.62 1.31 -11.72
C ARG A 213 -2.58 0.30 -12.35
N HIS A 214 -2.89 -0.73 -11.60
CA HIS A 214 -3.64 -1.90 -12.05
C HIS A 214 -4.40 -2.54 -10.89
N LEU A 215 -5.27 -3.50 -11.17
CA LEU A 215 -5.88 -4.34 -10.15
C LEU A 215 -4.82 -5.27 -9.57
N ASP A 216 -4.60 -5.21 -8.25
CA ASP A 216 -3.74 -6.14 -7.53
C ASP A 216 -4.18 -6.27 -6.06
N VAL A 217 -3.48 -7.08 -5.29
CA VAL A 217 -3.71 -7.24 -3.85
C VAL A 217 -3.47 -5.93 -3.11
N ASN A 218 -4.29 -5.65 -2.12
CA ASN A 218 -4.20 -4.42 -1.35
C ASN A 218 -3.20 -4.56 -0.20
N TRP A 219 -1.92 -4.39 -0.49
CA TRP A 219 -0.85 -4.34 0.51
C TRP A 219 -0.83 -3.02 1.29
N GLU A 220 -1.35 -1.96 0.71
CA GLU A 220 -1.39 -0.61 1.26
C GLU A 220 -2.36 -0.50 2.44
N GLY A 221 -3.26 -1.47 2.59
CA GLY A 221 -4.19 -1.55 3.71
C GLY A 221 -5.25 -0.43 3.71
N ASP A 222 -5.58 0.12 2.53
CA ASP A 222 -6.55 1.20 2.36
C ASP A 222 -7.88 0.75 1.74
N GLY A 223 -7.98 -0.53 1.36
CA GLY A 223 -9.16 -1.13 0.73
C GLY A 223 -9.26 -0.83 -0.77
N GLN A 224 -8.28 -0.20 -1.40
CA GLN A 224 -8.26 0.09 -2.82
C GLN A 224 -7.41 -0.96 -3.56
N TYR A 225 -8.00 -1.59 -4.56
CA TYR A 225 -7.38 -2.66 -5.33
C TYR A 225 -6.87 -2.18 -6.71
N VAL A 226 -7.22 -0.98 -7.12
CA VAL A 226 -6.73 -0.34 -8.35
C VAL A 226 -6.09 0.99 -7.99
N GLN A 227 -4.78 1.01 -7.94
CA GLN A 227 -3.99 2.19 -7.61
C GLN A 227 -2.55 2.02 -8.12
N TRP A 228 -1.66 3.01 -7.92
CA TRP A 228 -0.24 2.82 -8.07
C TRP A 228 0.25 1.89 -6.95
N HIS A 229 0.65 0.66 -7.32
CA HIS A 229 1.11 -0.33 -6.37
C HIS A 229 2.60 -0.17 -6.07
N TYR A 230 2.86 0.30 -4.89
CA TYR A 230 4.14 0.30 -4.19
C TYR A 230 3.88 0.64 -2.73
N HIS A 231 4.71 0.18 -1.83
CA HIS A 231 4.67 0.61 -0.44
C HIS A 231 6.04 0.39 0.22
N TYR A 232 6.20 0.98 1.39
CA TYR A 232 7.41 0.82 2.16
C TYR A 232 7.16 -0.14 3.32
N VAL A 233 8.12 -1.03 3.56
CA VAL A 233 8.17 -1.86 4.76
C VAL A 233 9.51 -1.61 5.42
N ARG A 234 9.49 -0.97 6.57
CA ARG A 234 10.69 -0.58 7.33
C ARG A 234 11.69 0.22 6.48
N GLY A 235 11.17 1.16 5.71
CA GLY A 235 11.95 2.01 4.82
C GLY A 235 12.42 1.36 3.52
N GLN A 236 12.05 0.11 3.26
CA GLN A 236 12.36 -0.57 2.01
C GLN A 236 11.14 -0.56 1.09
N LEU A 237 11.33 -0.05 -0.12
CA LEU A 237 10.29 -0.07 -1.15
C LEU A 237 9.98 -1.52 -1.55
N THR A 238 8.70 -1.87 -1.61
CA THR A 238 8.20 -3.19 -1.98
C THR A 238 6.90 -3.08 -2.77
N ASN A 239 6.42 -4.21 -3.31
CA ASN A 239 5.20 -4.32 -4.10
C ASN A 239 5.19 -3.42 -5.35
N TYR A 240 6.28 -3.45 -6.10
CA TYR A 240 6.43 -2.81 -7.40
C TYR A 240 6.67 -3.87 -8.48
N LEU A 241 6.66 -3.48 -9.75
CA LEU A 241 6.75 -4.44 -10.87
C LEU A 241 8.16 -5.03 -11.04
N GLY A 242 9.18 -4.22 -10.80
CA GLY A 242 10.59 -4.59 -10.90
C GLY A 242 11.49 -3.38 -10.82
N ALA A 243 12.81 -3.59 -10.71
CA ALA A 243 13.81 -2.53 -10.68
C ALA A 243 15.06 -2.90 -11.44
N ALA A 244 15.77 -1.89 -11.94
CA ALA A 244 17.11 -2.00 -12.50
C ALA A 244 18.05 -1.05 -11.76
N GLU A 245 19.24 -1.57 -11.38
CA GLU A 245 20.27 -0.84 -10.61
C GLU A 245 21.44 -0.38 -11.51
N ALA A 246 21.41 -0.71 -12.80
CA ALA A 246 22.40 -0.33 -13.79
C ALA A 246 21.82 -0.41 -15.21
N GLU A 247 22.53 0.23 -16.16
CA GLU A 247 22.23 0.09 -17.59
C GLU A 247 22.53 -1.33 -18.11
N PRO A 248 21.72 -1.79 -19.05
CA PRO A 248 20.48 -1.20 -19.54
C PRO A 248 19.41 -1.25 -18.46
N TRP A 249 18.61 -0.15 -18.34
CA TRP A 249 17.54 -0.04 -17.35
C TRP A 249 16.40 -1.00 -17.67
N THR A 250 16.65 -2.28 -17.46
CA THR A 250 15.76 -3.38 -17.87
C THR A 250 15.56 -4.34 -16.71
N CYS A 251 14.33 -4.81 -16.53
CA CYS A 251 14.02 -5.92 -15.63
C CYS A 251 12.90 -6.79 -16.21
N LEU A 252 12.72 -7.98 -15.63
CA LEU A 252 11.67 -8.91 -16.01
C LEU A 252 10.53 -8.86 -14.99
N TRP A 253 9.32 -8.55 -15.45
CA TRP A 253 8.11 -8.64 -14.65
C TRP A 253 7.42 -9.99 -14.88
N ASP A 254 7.29 -10.77 -13.83
CA ASP A 254 6.49 -12.00 -13.83
C ASP A 254 5.04 -11.69 -13.43
N THR A 255 4.12 -11.81 -14.39
CA THR A 255 2.70 -11.54 -14.19
C THR A 255 1.90 -12.77 -13.74
N SER A 256 2.56 -13.87 -13.39
CA SER A 256 1.90 -15.15 -13.07
C SER A 256 0.91 -15.07 -11.92
N TRP A 257 1.07 -14.10 -11.03
CA TRP A 257 0.16 -13.88 -9.89
C TRP A 257 -0.51 -12.51 -9.90
N VAL A 258 -0.34 -11.75 -10.97
CA VAL A 258 -1.08 -10.51 -11.18
C VAL A 258 -2.48 -10.86 -11.66
N PRO A 259 -3.55 -10.36 -11.03
CA PRO A 259 -4.93 -10.63 -11.43
C PRO A 259 -5.18 -10.24 -12.89
N ASP A 260 -6.13 -10.91 -13.54
CA ASP A 260 -6.65 -10.45 -14.84
C ASP A 260 -7.28 -9.06 -14.66
N GLN A 261 -6.98 -8.18 -15.60
CA GLN A 261 -7.42 -6.80 -15.53
C GLN A 261 -8.79 -6.63 -16.21
N PRO A 262 -9.80 -6.10 -15.50
CA PRO A 262 -11.11 -5.85 -16.11
C PRO A 262 -11.08 -4.70 -17.13
N GLU A 263 -10.14 -3.77 -16.95
CA GLU A 263 -9.94 -2.58 -17.76
C GLU A 263 -8.46 -2.44 -18.16
N PRO A 264 -8.15 -1.72 -19.24
CA PRO A 264 -6.77 -1.38 -19.57
C PRO A 264 -6.09 -0.65 -18.42
N PHE A 265 -4.82 -0.96 -18.19
CA PHE A 265 -4.03 -0.41 -17.09
C PHE A 265 -2.83 0.42 -17.59
N GLU A 266 -2.09 0.97 -16.65
CA GLU A 266 -0.93 1.81 -16.95
C GLU A 266 0.26 1.48 -16.06
N LEU A 267 1.45 1.78 -16.54
CA LEU A 267 2.69 1.71 -15.78
C LEU A 267 3.59 2.92 -16.03
N ALA A 268 4.51 3.16 -15.13
CA ALA A 268 5.51 4.21 -15.23
C ALA A 268 6.78 3.80 -14.49
N ALA A 269 7.79 4.66 -14.48
CA ALA A 269 9.05 4.41 -13.80
C ALA A 269 9.41 5.57 -12.85
N TRP A 270 10.03 5.23 -11.73
CA TRP A 270 10.73 6.16 -10.85
C TRP A 270 12.21 6.11 -11.15
N ILE A 271 12.77 7.20 -11.64
CA ILE A 271 14.18 7.34 -11.96
C ILE A 271 14.85 8.10 -10.82
N THR A 272 15.74 7.44 -10.09
CA THR A 272 16.47 8.02 -8.95
C THR A 272 17.92 8.27 -9.34
N ASP A 273 18.41 9.49 -9.16
CA ASP A 273 19.81 9.85 -9.40
C ASP A 273 20.68 9.81 -8.14
N ALA A 274 21.97 10.10 -8.31
CA ALA A 274 22.98 10.09 -7.24
C ALA A 274 22.70 11.11 -6.13
N THR A 275 21.88 12.13 -6.37
CA THR A 275 21.47 13.10 -5.35
C THR A 275 20.27 12.62 -4.54
N GLY A 276 19.62 11.54 -4.97
CA GLY A 276 18.39 11.01 -4.39
C GLY A 276 17.12 11.72 -4.90
N LEU A 277 17.23 12.57 -5.95
CA LEU A 277 16.06 13.08 -6.64
C LEU A 277 15.41 11.95 -7.45
N ILE A 278 14.09 11.92 -7.38
CA ILE A 278 13.24 10.96 -8.08
C ILE A 278 12.41 11.74 -9.10
N PHE A 279 12.43 11.28 -10.33
CA PHE A 279 11.49 11.70 -11.36
C PHE A 279 10.51 10.55 -11.65
N PHE A 280 9.22 10.82 -11.51
CA PHE A 280 8.16 9.90 -11.87
C PHE A 280 7.79 10.14 -13.34
N THR A 281 8.17 9.24 -14.23
CA THR A 281 7.97 9.40 -15.69
C THR A 281 6.49 9.52 -16.05
N SER A 282 6.21 10.01 -17.25
CA SER A 282 4.88 9.85 -17.83
C SER A 282 4.48 8.39 -17.88
N ALA A 283 3.20 8.11 -17.67
CA ALA A 283 2.67 6.77 -17.73
C ALA A 283 2.51 6.28 -19.17
N VAL A 284 2.74 4.98 -19.37
CA VAL A 284 2.36 4.23 -20.56
C VAL A 284 1.06 3.50 -20.23
N GLY A 285 -0.01 3.81 -20.95
CA GLY A 285 -1.36 3.32 -20.66
C GLY A 285 -1.96 2.46 -21.77
N GLY A 286 -3.24 2.07 -21.59
CA GLY A 286 -3.95 1.21 -22.53
C GLY A 286 -3.42 -0.22 -22.56
N LEU A 287 -2.65 -0.64 -21.55
CA LEU A 287 -2.05 -1.95 -21.47
C LEU A 287 -3.11 -3.00 -21.12
N THR A 288 -3.00 -4.18 -21.72
CA THR A 288 -3.90 -5.32 -21.47
C THR A 288 -3.08 -6.59 -21.26
N PHE A 289 -3.68 -7.62 -20.67
CA PHE A 289 -3.07 -8.95 -20.62
C PHE A 289 -3.69 -9.88 -21.65
N ARG A 290 -2.83 -10.65 -22.32
CA ARG A 290 -3.18 -11.87 -23.03
C ARG A 290 -2.22 -12.98 -22.60
N ARG A 291 -2.72 -13.92 -21.83
CA ARG A 291 -1.98 -15.02 -21.24
C ARG A 291 -2.61 -16.34 -21.67
N PRO A 292 -2.36 -16.84 -22.89
CA PRO A 292 -3.01 -18.03 -23.43
C PRO A 292 -2.90 -19.21 -22.46
N GLY A 293 -3.99 -19.94 -22.27
CA GLY A 293 -4.07 -21.08 -21.36
C GLY A 293 -4.03 -20.75 -19.87
N PHE A 294 -4.07 -19.45 -19.49
CA PHE A 294 -3.81 -19.02 -18.13
C PHE A 294 -4.65 -17.80 -17.71
N SER A 295 -5.22 -17.85 -16.51
CA SER A 295 -6.00 -16.76 -15.90
C SER A 295 -5.70 -16.66 -14.41
N VAL A 296 -5.84 -15.47 -13.84
CA VAL A 296 -5.68 -15.21 -12.39
C VAL A 296 -6.85 -14.41 -11.88
N GLU A 297 -7.55 -14.96 -10.92
CA GLU A 297 -8.64 -14.29 -10.21
C GLU A 297 -8.18 -13.76 -8.87
N LEU A 298 -8.52 -12.50 -8.55
CA LEU A 298 -8.43 -11.93 -7.21
C LEU A 298 -9.80 -11.98 -6.55
N CYS A 299 -9.92 -12.82 -5.53
CA CYS A 299 -11.10 -12.90 -4.69
C CYS A 299 -10.92 -11.94 -3.49
N GLN A 300 -11.61 -10.80 -3.55
CA GLN A 300 -11.59 -9.82 -2.48
C GLN A 300 -12.42 -10.30 -1.27
N PRO A 301 -11.97 -10.01 -0.03
CA PRO A 301 -12.73 -10.33 1.17
C PRO A 301 -13.96 -9.44 1.32
N TYR A 302 -15.04 -9.99 1.85
CA TYR A 302 -16.21 -9.25 2.28
C TYR A 302 -16.81 -9.87 3.54
N GLU A 303 -17.71 -9.19 4.22
CA GLU A 303 -18.20 -9.53 5.57
C GLU A 303 -17.02 -9.75 6.54
N VAL A 304 -16.00 -8.88 6.41
CA VAL A 304 -14.82 -8.92 7.29
C VAL A 304 -15.24 -8.51 8.69
N PRO A 305 -14.80 -9.25 9.75
CA PRO A 305 -15.18 -8.91 11.12
C PRO A 305 -14.79 -7.47 11.47
N PRO A 306 -15.56 -6.78 12.31
CA PRO A 306 -15.24 -5.43 12.77
C PRO A 306 -13.86 -5.34 13.45
N ARG A 307 -13.43 -6.45 14.02
CA ARG A 307 -12.12 -6.61 14.62
C ARG A 307 -11.72 -8.08 14.55
N TRP A 308 -10.54 -8.35 14.02
CA TRP A 308 -10.08 -9.72 13.84
C TRP A 308 -8.92 -10.07 14.78
N VAL A 309 -9.24 -10.58 15.97
CA VAL A 309 -8.27 -10.99 16.98
C VAL A 309 -8.57 -12.42 17.42
N THR A 310 -7.67 -13.37 17.17
CA THR A 310 -7.91 -14.81 17.33
C THR A 310 -8.02 -15.29 18.78
N ARG A 311 -7.60 -14.49 19.79
CA ARG A 311 -7.73 -14.85 21.22
C ARG A 311 -9.14 -14.76 21.77
N ARG A 312 -10.07 -14.08 21.05
CA ARG A 312 -11.43 -13.79 21.56
C ARG A 312 -12.46 -14.78 21.06
N ALA A 313 -12.35 -15.12 19.80
CA ALA A 313 -13.31 -16.01 19.12
C ALA A 313 -12.67 -16.56 17.85
N GLU A 314 -13.26 -17.62 17.30
CA GLU A 314 -13.12 -17.93 15.89
C GLU A 314 -13.80 -16.83 15.09
N LEU A 315 -13.10 -16.26 14.13
CA LEU A 315 -13.60 -15.18 13.29
C LEU A 315 -13.46 -15.56 11.84
N SER A 316 -14.37 -15.07 11.02
CA SER A 316 -14.44 -15.42 9.60
C SER A 316 -14.78 -14.23 8.73
N GLN A 317 -14.42 -14.37 7.47
CA GLN A 317 -14.84 -13.54 6.36
C GLN A 317 -15.37 -14.41 5.25
N LYS A 318 -15.97 -13.79 4.25
CA LYS A 318 -16.35 -14.44 3.01
C LYS A 318 -15.51 -13.94 1.84
N PHE A 319 -15.41 -14.76 0.81
CA PHE A 319 -14.90 -14.38 -0.50
C PHE A 319 -15.65 -15.14 -1.58
N ARG A 320 -15.67 -14.62 -2.79
CA ARG A 320 -16.41 -15.22 -3.90
C ARG A 320 -15.47 -15.66 -5.01
N VAL A 321 -15.59 -16.92 -5.42
CA VAL A 321 -14.87 -17.48 -6.55
C VAL A 321 -15.82 -17.49 -7.76
N GLN A 322 -15.43 -16.83 -8.85
CA GLN A 322 -16.21 -16.75 -10.09
C GLN A 322 -15.80 -17.83 -11.08
N GLY A 323 -14.50 -18.15 -11.11
CA GLY A 323 -13.92 -19.14 -12.01
C GLY A 323 -14.40 -20.58 -11.77
N ASP A 324 -14.14 -21.46 -12.71
CA ASP A 324 -14.38 -22.89 -12.55
C ASP A 324 -13.27 -23.53 -11.72
N VAL A 325 -13.54 -23.83 -10.46
CA VAL A 325 -12.57 -24.42 -9.52
C VAL A 325 -11.97 -25.74 -10.01
N ARG A 326 -12.62 -26.45 -10.95
CA ARG A 326 -12.04 -27.66 -11.57
C ARG A 326 -10.86 -27.36 -12.48
N GLN A 327 -10.75 -26.12 -12.92
CA GLN A 327 -9.64 -25.61 -13.72
C GLN A 327 -8.58 -24.91 -12.86
N ALA A 328 -8.80 -24.77 -11.55
CA ALA A 328 -7.82 -24.18 -10.65
C ALA A 328 -6.56 -25.07 -10.58
N VAL A 329 -5.40 -24.44 -10.71
CA VAL A 329 -4.11 -25.13 -10.66
C VAL A 329 -3.26 -24.71 -9.48
N ALA A 330 -3.52 -23.53 -8.92
CA ALA A 330 -2.88 -23.03 -7.70
C ALA A 330 -3.75 -21.95 -7.04
N ALA A 331 -3.60 -21.80 -5.73
CA ALA A 331 -4.19 -20.66 -5.01
C ALA A 331 -3.24 -20.18 -3.92
N ARG A 332 -3.38 -18.90 -3.54
CA ARG A 332 -2.61 -18.27 -2.46
C ARG A 332 -3.51 -17.43 -1.57
N LEU A 333 -3.23 -17.46 -0.28
CA LEU A 333 -3.74 -16.49 0.68
C LEU A 333 -2.76 -15.32 0.78
N VAL A 334 -3.26 -14.10 0.71
CA VAL A 334 -2.45 -12.88 0.75
C VAL A 334 -3.05 -11.92 1.78
N PHE A 335 -2.30 -11.59 2.83
CA PHE A 335 -2.78 -10.73 3.91
C PHE A 335 -1.64 -10.19 4.77
N CYS A 336 -1.95 -9.20 5.60
CA CYS A 336 -1.08 -8.69 6.64
C CYS A 336 -1.60 -9.12 8.01
N SER A 337 -0.71 -9.36 8.95
CA SER A 337 -1.09 -9.66 10.33
C SER A 337 -0.10 -9.10 11.33
N TRP A 338 -0.58 -8.90 12.58
CA TRP A 338 0.25 -8.72 13.75
C TRP A 338 0.32 -10.02 14.56
N SER A 339 1.51 -10.39 15.02
CA SER A 339 1.75 -11.58 15.83
C SER A 339 1.21 -12.91 15.24
N PRO A 340 1.50 -13.24 13.97
CA PRO A 340 1.00 -14.46 13.34
C PRO A 340 1.43 -15.75 14.05
N GLY A 341 2.49 -15.72 14.84
CA GLY A 341 2.92 -16.86 15.68
C GLY A 341 1.89 -17.32 16.71
N TYR A 342 0.79 -16.58 16.89
CA TYR A 342 -0.37 -16.98 17.70
C TYR A 342 -1.57 -17.44 16.85
N LEU A 343 -1.44 -17.47 15.54
CA LEU A 343 -2.45 -18.02 14.66
C LEU A 343 -2.59 -19.54 14.92
N HIS A 344 -3.82 -20.00 15.11
CA HIS A 344 -4.12 -21.41 15.33
C HIS A 344 -5.00 -21.97 14.22
N GLY A 345 -4.40 -22.05 13.04
CA GLY A 345 -5.04 -22.54 11.82
C GLY A 345 -5.78 -21.46 11.02
N LEU A 346 -5.72 -21.64 9.71
CA LEU A 346 -6.60 -21.03 8.72
C LEU A 346 -7.42 -22.12 8.04
N PHE A 347 -8.69 -21.85 7.83
CA PHE A 347 -9.64 -22.81 7.28
C PHE A 347 -10.38 -22.16 6.12
N ILE A 348 -10.57 -22.90 5.04
CA ILE A 348 -11.48 -22.57 3.95
C ILE A 348 -12.59 -23.62 3.93
N ASN A 349 -13.85 -23.20 4.06
CA ASN A 349 -15.02 -24.08 4.09
C ASN A 349 -14.86 -25.27 5.06
N ASP A 350 -14.35 -24.95 6.28
CA ASP A 350 -14.07 -25.91 7.36
C ASP A 350 -12.88 -26.86 7.14
N GLN A 351 -12.26 -26.83 5.96
CA GLN A 351 -11.03 -27.56 5.73
C GLN A 351 -9.84 -26.72 6.15
N ARG A 352 -8.98 -27.27 7.04
CA ARG A 352 -7.74 -26.60 7.47
C ARG A 352 -6.76 -26.52 6.30
N VAL A 353 -6.37 -25.31 5.92
CA VAL A 353 -5.41 -25.08 4.84
C VAL A 353 -4.02 -24.68 5.35
N ILE A 354 -3.95 -24.10 6.53
CA ILE A 354 -2.69 -23.71 7.19
C ILE A 354 -2.82 -23.97 8.66
N GLU A 355 -1.78 -24.50 9.29
CA GLU A 355 -1.79 -24.80 10.72
C GLU A 355 -1.34 -23.60 11.54
N ARG A 356 -0.15 -23.07 11.28
CA ARG A 356 0.44 -21.94 11.97
C ARG A 356 1.61 -21.40 11.17
N GLU A 357 1.79 -20.07 11.14
CA GLU A 357 2.95 -19.49 10.48
C GLU A 357 3.25 -18.08 10.95
N GLY A 358 4.55 -17.80 11.11
CA GLY A 358 5.10 -16.47 11.33
C GLY A 358 5.60 -16.22 12.76
N PRO A 359 6.19 -15.04 12.97
CA PRO A 359 6.75 -14.61 14.25
C PRO A 359 5.68 -14.19 15.25
N ARG A 360 6.06 -14.10 16.51
CA ARG A 360 5.28 -13.43 17.57
C ARG A 360 5.75 -11.98 17.71
N TYR A 361 4.82 -11.10 18.09
CA TYR A 361 5.08 -9.67 18.36
C TYR A 361 5.72 -8.93 17.19
N ALA A 362 5.39 -9.32 15.98
CA ALA A 362 5.87 -8.72 14.75
C ALA A 362 4.75 -8.55 13.72
N PHE A 363 4.86 -7.52 12.90
CA PHE A 363 4.08 -7.35 11.70
C PHE A 363 4.64 -8.26 10.59
N TYR A 364 3.75 -8.90 9.84
CA TYR A 364 4.13 -9.84 8.80
C TYR A 364 3.21 -9.78 7.58
N LEU A 365 3.82 -9.84 6.39
CA LEU A 365 3.14 -9.94 5.10
C LEU A 365 3.12 -11.41 4.66
N HIS A 366 1.93 -11.96 4.47
CA HIS A 366 1.77 -13.37 4.11
C HIS A 366 1.48 -13.54 2.61
N ARG A 367 2.15 -14.52 2.01
CA ARG A 367 1.87 -15.08 0.68
C ARG A 367 1.92 -16.59 0.78
N MET A 368 0.84 -17.21 1.24
CA MET A 368 0.79 -18.60 1.64
C MET A 368 0.09 -19.44 0.57
N PRO A 369 0.69 -20.52 0.04
CA PRO A 369 -0.01 -21.41 -0.87
C PRO A 369 -1.18 -22.11 -0.16
N VAL A 370 -2.27 -22.34 -0.88
CA VAL A 370 -3.33 -23.23 -0.47
C VAL A 370 -2.94 -24.63 -0.92
N PRO A 371 -2.64 -25.56 0.00
CA PRO A 371 -2.03 -26.84 -0.37
C PRO A 371 -3.00 -27.81 -1.05
N ASP A 372 -4.29 -27.70 -0.74
CA ASP A 372 -5.35 -28.54 -1.33
C ASP A 372 -6.48 -27.64 -1.84
N LEU A 373 -6.63 -27.62 -3.16
CA LEU A 373 -7.65 -26.80 -3.84
C LEU A 373 -9.07 -27.38 -3.71
N SER A 374 -9.24 -28.62 -3.23
CA SER A 374 -10.56 -29.22 -3.01
C SER A 374 -11.39 -28.49 -1.95
N CYS A 375 -10.74 -27.66 -1.11
CA CYS A 375 -11.43 -26.78 -0.17
C CYS A 375 -12.21 -25.64 -0.86
N LEU A 376 -11.88 -25.30 -2.12
CA LEU A 376 -12.50 -24.21 -2.85
C LEU A 376 -13.78 -24.68 -3.55
N ARG A 377 -14.77 -23.82 -3.61
CA ARG A 377 -15.99 -24.02 -4.41
C ARG A 377 -16.33 -22.78 -5.20
N ARG A 378 -16.98 -22.94 -6.33
CA ARG A 378 -17.50 -21.81 -7.10
C ARG A 378 -18.59 -21.09 -6.29
N GLY A 379 -18.61 -19.77 -6.33
CA GLY A 379 -19.50 -18.94 -5.53
C GLY A 379 -18.91 -18.58 -4.19
N GLU A 380 -19.75 -18.52 -3.17
CA GLU A 380 -19.37 -18.09 -1.83
C GLU A 380 -18.50 -19.14 -1.12
N ASN A 381 -17.41 -18.68 -0.53
CA ASN A 381 -16.52 -19.45 0.33
C ASN A 381 -16.35 -18.70 1.66
N VAL A 382 -16.15 -19.44 2.73
CA VAL A 382 -15.89 -18.92 4.06
C VAL A 382 -14.43 -19.20 4.42
N LEU A 383 -13.69 -18.17 4.82
CA LEU A 383 -12.36 -18.29 5.38
C LEU A 383 -12.42 -17.89 6.85
N LYS A 384 -11.88 -18.74 7.74
CA LYS A 384 -11.88 -18.49 9.17
C LYS A 384 -10.52 -18.75 9.81
N THR A 385 -10.27 -18.08 10.94
CA THR A 385 -9.14 -18.35 11.83
C THR A 385 -9.59 -19.15 13.03
N GLY A 386 -8.76 -20.12 13.44
CA GLY A 386 -8.97 -20.87 14.69
C GLY A 386 -8.73 -19.98 15.90
N LEU A 387 -9.39 -20.36 17.01
CA LEU A 387 -9.21 -19.70 18.31
C LEU A 387 -7.82 -20.05 18.87
N THR A 388 -7.06 -19.02 19.26
CA THR A 388 -5.78 -19.22 19.95
C THR A 388 -6.02 -19.86 21.33
N PRO A 389 -5.48 -21.05 21.63
CA PRO A 389 -5.71 -21.71 22.90
C PRO A 389 -5.09 -20.95 24.06
N LYS A 390 -5.68 -21.07 25.24
CA LYS A 390 -5.09 -20.58 26.48
C LYS A 390 -3.98 -21.56 26.93
N TYR A 391 -2.85 -20.99 27.31
CA TYR A 391 -1.76 -21.74 27.93
C TYR A 391 -1.75 -21.48 29.43
N ASP A 392 -1.89 -22.53 30.25
CA ASP A 392 -1.73 -22.55 31.72
C ASP A 392 -2.38 -21.37 32.46
N GLY A 393 -3.60 -21.00 32.08
CA GLY A 393 -4.37 -19.97 32.76
C GLY A 393 -3.90 -18.54 32.54
N GLN A 394 -2.85 -18.31 31.77
CA GLN A 394 -2.35 -16.98 31.44
C GLN A 394 -3.21 -16.27 30.40
N MET A 395 -3.08 -14.95 30.37
CA MET A 395 -3.72 -14.13 29.33
C MET A 395 -3.15 -14.49 27.95
N VAL A 396 -4.01 -14.97 27.08
CA VAL A 396 -3.61 -15.41 25.74
C VAL A 396 -3.45 -14.23 24.82
N HIS A 397 -2.30 -14.14 24.20
CA HIS A 397 -2.10 -13.29 23.02
C HIS A 397 -2.80 -13.94 21.81
N GLY A 398 -3.26 -13.15 20.86
CA GLY A 398 -3.84 -13.62 19.61
C GLY A 398 -3.08 -13.10 18.41
N ALA A 399 -3.23 -13.76 17.26
CA ALA A 399 -2.92 -13.17 15.99
C ALA A 399 -4.00 -12.13 15.64
N GLU A 400 -3.59 -11.06 15.02
CA GLU A 400 -4.50 -10.01 14.55
C GLU A 400 -4.38 -9.89 13.04
N ILE A 401 -5.48 -10.20 12.33
CA ILE A 401 -5.54 -10.05 10.88
C ILE A 401 -5.84 -8.58 10.57
N ASN A 402 -4.99 -7.98 9.77
CA ASN A 402 -5.12 -6.58 9.41
C ASN A 402 -6.18 -6.37 8.33
N TRP A 403 -6.79 -5.18 8.34
CA TRP A 403 -7.61 -4.73 7.22
C TRP A 403 -6.78 -4.72 5.91
N PRO A 404 -7.32 -5.08 4.73
CA PRO A 404 -8.75 -5.39 4.45
C PRO A 404 -9.15 -6.85 4.68
N GLY A 405 -8.37 -7.66 5.37
CA GLY A 405 -8.61 -9.07 5.58
C GLY A 405 -7.72 -9.96 4.71
N ILE A 406 -8.17 -11.19 4.45
CA ILE A 406 -7.40 -12.20 3.72
C ILE A 406 -7.91 -12.26 2.28
N MET A 407 -7.07 -11.85 1.34
CA MET A 407 -7.33 -11.94 -0.10
C MET A 407 -6.94 -13.33 -0.61
N VAL A 408 -7.64 -13.82 -1.62
CA VAL A 408 -7.33 -15.11 -2.25
C VAL A 408 -7.02 -14.87 -3.73
N LEU A 409 -5.86 -15.31 -4.18
CA LEU A 409 -5.50 -15.37 -5.59
C LEU A 409 -5.64 -16.80 -6.07
N ILE A 410 -6.30 -16.99 -7.22
CA ILE A 410 -6.48 -18.31 -7.82
C ILE A 410 -5.99 -18.28 -9.27
N GLN A 411 -5.14 -19.23 -9.61
CA GLN A 411 -4.69 -19.46 -10.98
C GLN A 411 -5.53 -20.57 -11.61
N TYR A 412 -5.97 -20.34 -12.84
CA TYR A 412 -6.73 -21.30 -13.61
C TYR A 412 -6.00 -21.68 -14.91
N ARG A 413 -6.18 -22.91 -15.32
CA ARG A 413 -5.96 -23.31 -16.70
C ARG A 413 -7.22 -22.99 -17.50
N VAL A 414 -7.10 -22.24 -18.56
CA VAL A 414 -8.20 -21.89 -19.46
C VAL A 414 -7.88 -22.41 -20.86
N PRO A 415 -8.88 -22.70 -21.71
CA PRO A 415 -8.62 -23.01 -23.11
C PRO A 415 -7.79 -21.93 -23.80
N GLU A 416 -6.93 -22.32 -24.73
CA GLU A 416 -6.11 -21.41 -25.54
C GLU A 416 -6.96 -20.55 -26.47
#